data_3d5fd614fde15e89eeed1ac9fe1bbcb6
#
_entry.id   3d5fd614fde15e89eeed1ac9fe1bbcb6
#
_cell.length_a   1.000
_cell.length_b   1.000
_cell.length_c   1.000
_cell.angle_alpha   90.00
_cell.angle_beta   90.00
_cell.angle_gamma   90.00
#
_symmetry.space_group_name_H-M   'P 1'
#
loop_
_entity.id
_entity.type
_entity.pdbx_description
1 polymer ?
#
loop_
_entity_poly.entity_id
_entity_poly.type
_entity_poly.pdbx_seq_one_letter_code
_entity_poly.pdbx_strand_id
1 'polypeptide(L)'
;MQLCNGIVLFILSPTVETHREREREREREMRYRGCDYCDLVYNGYIVVVVIVSWWIIEVRGSIHEYKNEAFIPRFNSFFFHGGNEGLYASKVHDISISTSISTSTSTSTSTSEDKPLTGKSFIRFESIFFRRTKEATSKQNEMQQKTGLVEAIIVQVKDRDKIGGFFLQSDAICCTPPLANDGSCNVGEVIIRQDPDNPGWPKRIQTFFEGKNEEAEMVIQTVEINCTGMFYLYFMFCDPELKGTLISGRTVWRNLEGYLPGKMAPLMTFFGFMSLAYLVLGLIWFLHFVQYWKDIIQLHYHITAVIGLGMCEMALWYFEYANFNATGSRPMGITIWAVTFSAVKKTVSRLLLLVVSMGYGIVRPTLGGITLKVLLLGAVYFVASEALELVEHLGNINDFSGKARVFLVLPVALLDACFILWIFSSLSKTLEKLQIRRSMAKLELYRKFTNCLAVSVLLSVAWIGYELYFNATDPLSELWRRAWIIPAFWTLLAFLLLVLICVLWAPSHNPMRYAYSEGDDLEEEGITLTGSGIKVAGDLSTKVERKERKVPIATDHVFGLGEDLEEDKRE
;
A
#
# COMPACT_ATOMS: atom_id res chain seq x y z
N MET A 1 15.83 21.10 -2.73
CA MET A 1 16.62 21.95 -1.82
C MET A 1 15.78 22.94 -1.03
N GLN A 2 14.82 23.67 -1.62
CA GLN A 2 13.91 24.58 -0.88
C GLN A 2 12.83 23.87 -0.04
N LEU A 3 12.37 22.68 -0.42
CA LEU A 3 11.35 21.91 0.32
C LEU A 3 11.88 21.29 1.63
N CYS A 4 13.11 20.82 1.66
CA CYS A 4 13.72 20.32 2.91
C CYS A 4 14.02 21.43 3.91
N ASN A 5 14.44 22.61 3.45
CA ASN A 5 14.61 23.78 4.33
C ASN A 5 13.28 24.28 4.91
N GLY A 6 12.18 24.17 4.14
CA GLY A 6 10.85 24.55 4.62
C GLY A 6 10.31 23.66 5.74
N ILE A 7 10.55 22.36 5.66
CA ILE A 7 10.06 21.40 6.67
C ILE A 7 10.86 21.51 7.98
N VAL A 8 12.15 21.76 7.91
CA VAL A 8 13.02 21.95 9.10
C VAL A 8 12.78 23.31 9.76
N LEU A 9 12.53 24.38 8.98
CA LEU A 9 12.25 25.71 9.51
C LEU A 9 10.84 25.84 10.13
N PHE A 10 9.88 25.01 9.71
CA PHE A 10 8.53 25.00 10.29
C PHE A 10 8.45 24.36 11.69
N ILE A 11 9.50 23.65 12.11
CA ILE A 11 9.55 22.98 13.43
C ILE A 11 10.20 23.87 14.50
N LEU A 12 10.88 24.94 14.13
CA LEU A 12 11.68 25.77 15.05
C LEU A 12 11.41 27.26 14.88
N SER A 13 10.36 27.80 15.48
CA SER A 13 10.17 29.25 15.65
C SER A 13 10.16 29.64 17.14
N PRO A 14 10.72 30.80 17.52
CA PRO A 14 11.35 31.05 18.79
C PRO A 14 10.50 31.85 19.79
N THR A 15 10.75 31.66 21.11
CA THR A 15 10.44 32.67 22.12
C THR A 15 11.46 32.72 23.23
N VAL A 16 11.84 33.96 23.51
CA VAL A 16 12.37 34.58 24.74
C VAL A 16 13.89 34.58 24.98
N GLU A 17 14.37 35.78 24.95
CA GLU A 17 15.70 36.32 25.15
C GLU A 17 16.06 36.43 26.65
N THR A 18 17.06 35.68 27.08
CA THR A 18 18.11 36.06 28.05
C THR A 18 18.99 34.92 28.56
N HIS A 19 18.85 33.71 28.09
CA HIS A 19 19.85 32.63 28.30
C HIS A 19 20.67 32.41 27.02
N ARG A 20 20.80 33.44 26.23
CA ARG A 20 20.93 33.45 24.77
C ARG A 20 22.32 33.13 24.20
N GLU A 21 23.40 33.18 24.93
CA GLU A 21 24.71 33.00 24.28
C GLU A 21 25.26 31.59 24.40
N ARG A 22 25.05 30.90 25.49
CA ARG A 22 25.43 29.48 25.66
C ARG A 22 24.47 28.51 24.98
N GLU A 23 23.22 28.89 24.80
CA GLU A 23 22.25 28.09 23.99
C GLU A 23 22.51 28.28 22.50
N ARG A 24 22.88 29.50 22.04
CA ARG A 24 23.24 29.75 20.65
C ARG A 24 24.50 29.02 20.18
N GLU A 25 25.45 28.74 21.05
CA GLU A 25 26.62 27.90 20.69
C GLU A 25 26.26 26.42 20.65
N ARG A 26 25.48 25.93 21.59
CA ARG A 26 24.93 24.55 21.53
C ARG A 26 23.94 24.35 20.38
N GLU A 27 23.12 25.35 20.05
CA GLU A 27 22.23 25.32 18.89
C GLU A 27 22.99 25.42 17.56
N ARG A 28 24.13 26.11 17.51
CA ARG A 28 25.00 26.10 16.33
C ARG A 28 25.70 24.75 16.16
N GLU A 29 26.20 24.14 17.21
CA GLU A 29 26.77 22.78 17.14
C GLU A 29 25.72 21.71 16.81
N MET A 30 24.49 21.81 17.35
CA MET A 30 23.39 20.92 17.00
C MET A 30 22.87 21.16 15.58
N ARG A 31 22.89 22.40 15.10
CA ARG A 31 22.55 22.73 13.71
C ARG A 31 23.57 22.19 12.70
N TYR A 32 24.85 22.24 13.05
CA TYR A 32 25.94 21.68 12.22
C TYR A 32 25.85 20.15 12.14
N ARG A 33 25.67 19.47 13.28
CA ARG A 33 25.46 18.01 13.31
C ARG A 33 24.13 17.57 12.69
N GLY A 34 23.09 18.40 12.76
CA GLY A 34 21.81 18.14 12.11
C GLY A 34 21.88 18.27 10.58
N CYS A 35 22.73 19.16 10.05
CA CYS A 35 22.97 19.31 8.62
C CYS A 35 23.70 18.10 8.05
N ASP A 36 24.76 17.63 8.72
CA ASP A 36 25.52 16.44 8.30
C ASP A 36 24.65 15.17 8.31
N TYR A 37 23.68 15.06 9.23
CA TYR A 37 22.77 13.92 9.31
C TYR A 37 21.69 13.97 8.22
N CYS A 38 21.17 15.17 7.90
CA CYS A 38 20.25 15.35 6.77
C CYS A 38 20.93 15.04 5.44
N ASP A 39 22.19 15.43 5.26
CA ASP A 39 22.98 15.13 4.08
C ASP A 39 23.32 13.64 3.99
N LEU A 40 23.59 12.96 5.10
CA LEU A 40 23.84 11.52 5.12
C LEU A 40 22.57 10.72 4.76
N VAL A 41 21.42 11.12 5.33
CA VAL A 41 20.11 10.49 5.03
C VAL A 41 19.70 10.79 3.60
N TYR A 42 19.90 12.00 3.11
CA TYR A 42 19.60 12.41 1.74
C TYR A 42 20.48 11.68 0.71
N ASN A 43 21.81 11.61 0.97
CA ASN A 43 22.73 10.86 0.11
C ASN A 43 22.45 9.35 0.17
N GLY A 44 22.12 8.80 1.35
CA GLY A 44 21.67 7.41 1.50
C GLY A 44 20.39 7.13 0.72
N TYR A 45 19.42 8.04 0.75
CA TYR A 45 18.18 7.96 -0.02
C TYR A 45 18.44 7.98 -1.54
N ILE A 46 19.25 8.92 -2.03
CA ILE A 46 19.62 8.98 -3.46
C ILE A 46 20.28 7.68 -3.90
N VAL A 47 21.20 7.14 -3.09
CA VAL A 47 21.89 5.89 -3.41
C VAL A 47 20.89 4.73 -3.48
N VAL A 48 19.96 4.62 -2.52
CA VAL A 48 18.92 3.58 -2.53
C VAL A 48 17.98 3.75 -3.72
N VAL A 49 17.50 4.97 -4.02
CA VAL A 49 16.64 5.24 -5.17
C VAL A 49 17.37 4.95 -6.49
N VAL A 50 18.64 5.33 -6.61
CA VAL A 50 19.47 5.04 -7.79
C VAL A 50 19.73 3.55 -7.93
N ILE A 51 20.05 2.83 -6.85
CA ILE A 51 20.25 1.38 -6.88
C ILE A 51 18.95 0.69 -7.27
N VAL A 52 17.82 1.06 -6.64
CA VAL A 52 16.50 0.47 -6.95
C VAL A 52 16.07 0.81 -8.37
N SER A 53 16.29 2.05 -8.85
CA SER A 53 15.96 2.42 -10.24
C SER A 53 16.85 1.74 -11.27
N TRP A 54 18.07 1.35 -10.94
CA TRP A 54 18.93 0.54 -11.82
C TRP A 54 18.48 -0.92 -11.95
N TRP A 55 17.77 -1.44 -10.94
CA TRP A 55 17.20 -2.80 -10.93
C TRP A 55 15.80 -2.88 -11.54
N ILE A 56 15.12 -1.72 -11.75
CA ILE A 56 13.73 -1.66 -12.21
C ILE A 56 13.72 -1.30 -13.70
N ILE A 57 14.00 -2.28 -14.57
CA ILE A 57 14.06 -2.03 -16.03
C ILE A 57 12.75 -2.39 -16.76
N GLU A 58 11.82 -3.14 -16.14
CA GLU A 58 10.58 -3.52 -16.82
C GLU A 58 9.33 -3.31 -15.97
N VAL A 59 8.56 -2.28 -16.33
CA VAL A 59 7.21 -2.08 -15.79
C VAL A 59 6.23 -2.88 -16.64
N ARG A 60 5.66 -3.93 -16.07
CA ARG A 60 4.60 -4.71 -16.70
C ARG A 60 3.26 -4.00 -16.54
N GLY A 61 2.57 -3.80 -17.65
CA GLY A 61 1.18 -3.37 -17.71
C GLY A 61 0.29 -4.51 -18.19
N SER A 62 -0.89 -4.20 -18.69
CA SER A 62 -1.75 -5.14 -19.44
C SER A 62 -1.17 -5.47 -20.83
N ILE A 63 -0.05 -4.88 -21.17
CA ILE A 63 0.80 -5.27 -22.28
C ILE A 63 1.93 -6.11 -21.70
N HIS A 64 1.87 -7.42 -21.90
CA HIS A 64 2.92 -8.35 -21.50
C HIS A 64 3.97 -8.44 -22.62
N GLU A 65 5.17 -7.99 -22.36
CA GLU A 65 6.29 -8.04 -23.29
C GLU A 65 7.22 -9.21 -22.89
N TYR A 66 7.64 -9.99 -23.88
CA TYR A 66 8.55 -11.11 -23.74
C TYR A 66 9.84 -10.80 -24.47
N LYS A 67 10.99 -10.98 -23.80
CA LYS A 67 12.32 -10.68 -24.35
C LYS A 67 13.24 -11.87 -24.21
N ASN A 68 13.25 -12.75 -25.23
CA ASN A 68 14.06 -13.95 -25.26
C ASN A 68 13.88 -14.83 -24.00
N GLU A 69 12.63 -14.98 -23.56
CA GLU A 69 12.31 -15.79 -22.40
C GLU A 69 12.39 -17.28 -22.71
N ALA A 70 12.87 -18.07 -21.75
CA ALA A 70 13.07 -19.49 -21.92
C ALA A 70 11.86 -20.29 -21.38
N PHE A 71 11.57 -21.42 -22.04
CA PHE A 71 10.57 -22.36 -21.56
C PHE A 71 11.11 -23.26 -20.46
N ILE A 72 10.31 -23.51 -19.45
CA ILE A 72 10.64 -24.31 -18.28
C ILE A 72 10.10 -25.75 -18.48
N PRO A 73 10.91 -26.80 -18.32
CA PRO A 73 10.42 -28.18 -18.41
C PRO A 73 9.47 -28.51 -17.26
N ARG A 74 8.31 -29.07 -17.58
CA ARG A 74 7.30 -29.52 -16.61
C ARG A 74 6.61 -30.77 -17.09
N PHE A 75 6.73 -31.88 -16.32
CA PHE A 75 6.28 -33.19 -16.72
C PHE A 75 6.88 -33.58 -18.10
N ASN A 76 6.03 -33.92 -19.08
CA ASN A 76 6.42 -34.25 -20.45
C ASN A 76 6.28 -33.08 -21.44
N SER A 77 6.23 -31.82 -20.95
CA SER A 77 6.10 -30.62 -21.75
C SER A 77 7.11 -29.54 -21.37
N PHE A 78 7.29 -28.57 -22.25
CA PHE A 78 7.99 -27.33 -21.99
C PHE A 78 6.96 -26.19 -21.97
N PHE A 79 7.03 -25.36 -20.96
CA PHE A 79 5.96 -24.43 -20.67
C PHE A 79 6.53 -23.04 -20.35
N PHE A 80 5.85 -22.00 -20.81
CA PHE A 80 6.10 -20.60 -20.47
C PHE A 80 4.78 -19.92 -20.10
N HIS A 81 4.77 -19.16 -19.00
CA HIS A 81 3.59 -18.44 -18.54
C HIS A 81 3.53 -17.06 -19.18
N GLY A 82 2.62 -16.88 -20.15
CA GLY A 82 2.46 -15.66 -20.92
C GLY A 82 1.73 -14.52 -20.19
N GLY A 83 1.12 -14.80 -19.03
CA GLY A 83 0.41 -13.81 -18.23
C GLY A 83 -0.94 -14.32 -17.70
N ASN A 84 -1.49 -13.55 -16.76
CA ASN A 84 -2.81 -13.84 -16.22
C ASN A 84 -3.51 -12.55 -15.80
N GLU A 85 -4.76 -12.39 -16.23
CA GLU A 85 -5.58 -11.23 -15.88
C GLU A 85 -7.05 -11.58 -15.69
N GLY A 86 -7.71 -10.80 -14.81
CA GLY A 86 -9.16 -10.81 -14.69
C GLY A 86 -9.78 -9.98 -15.81
N LEU A 87 -10.62 -10.64 -16.65
CA LEU A 87 -11.30 -9.98 -17.75
C LEU A 87 -12.81 -10.09 -17.58
N TYR A 88 -13.53 -9.03 -17.95
CA TYR A 88 -14.97 -8.99 -17.98
C TYR A 88 -15.46 -9.41 -19.37
N ALA A 89 -16.60 -10.11 -19.44
CA ALA A 89 -17.20 -10.49 -20.70
C ALA A 89 -17.51 -9.26 -21.58
N SER A 90 -17.25 -9.36 -22.87
CA SER A 90 -17.69 -8.35 -23.84
C SER A 90 -19.18 -8.13 -23.76
N LYS A 91 -19.65 -6.88 -23.80
CA LYS A 91 -21.09 -6.60 -23.86
C LYS A 91 -21.60 -7.10 -25.18
N VAL A 92 -22.54 -8.07 -25.14
CA VAL A 92 -23.32 -8.44 -26.32
C VAL A 92 -24.17 -7.22 -26.66
N HIS A 93 -23.83 -6.54 -27.74
CA HIS A 93 -24.70 -5.53 -28.29
C HIS A 93 -25.90 -6.32 -28.88
N ASP A 94 -27.05 -6.28 -28.21
CA ASP A 94 -28.30 -6.68 -28.82
C ASP A 94 -28.46 -5.83 -30.09
N ILE A 95 -28.15 -6.44 -31.23
CA ILE A 95 -28.47 -5.88 -32.52
C ILE A 95 -30.00 -5.96 -32.61
N SER A 96 -30.67 -4.96 -32.04
CA SER A 96 -32.05 -4.66 -32.43
C SER A 96 -32.02 -4.34 -33.92
N ILE A 97 -32.60 -5.24 -34.69
CA ILE A 97 -32.83 -5.16 -36.12
C ILE A 97 -33.57 -3.86 -36.41
N SER A 98 -32.89 -2.78 -36.68
CA SER A 98 -33.45 -1.66 -37.40
C SER A 98 -33.23 -1.92 -38.89
N THR A 99 -34.22 -2.54 -39.50
CA THR A 99 -34.39 -2.65 -40.93
C THR A 99 -34.45 -1.23 -41.53
N SER A 100 -33.32 -0.74 -42.02
CA SER A 100 -33.30 0.40 -42.93
C SER A 100 -32.63 -0.02 -44.23
N ILE A 101 -33.46 -0.18 -45.19
CA ILE A 101 -33.16 -0.27 -46.61
C ILE A 101 -32.29 0.92 -47.02
N SER A 102 -31.08 0.69 -47.47
CA SER A 102 -30.36 1.66 -48.29
C SER A 102 -29.44 0.97 -49.29
N THR A 103 -29.80 1.14 -50.45
CA THR A 103 -29.23 1.07 -51.79
C THR A 103 -27.70 1.06 -51.82
N SER A 104 -27.22 0.07 -52.56
CA SER A 104 -25.86 -0.16 -52.99
C SER A 104 -25.24 1.00 -53.76
N THR A 105 -24.05 1.40 -53.39
CA THR A 105 -23.05 1.91 -54.34
C THR A 105 -21.66 1.50 -53.86
N SER A 106 -21.05 0.65 -54.63
CA SER A 106 -19.69 0.14 -54.51
C SER A 106 -18.65 1.22 -54.79
N THR A 107 -17.73 1.48 -53.86
CA THR A 107 -16.41 1.97 -54.20
C THR A 107 -15.42 1.41 -53.17
N SER A 108 -14.56 0.54 -53.67
CA SER A 108 -13.47 -0.08 -53.00
C SER A 108 -12.36 0.93 -52.75
N THR A 109 -12.04 1.24 -51.51
CA THR A 109 -10.72 1.78 -51.15
C THR A 109 -10.34 1.16 -49.78
N SER A 110 -9.33 0.30 -49.85
CA SER A 110 -8.74 -0.38 -48.73
C SER A 110 -7.85 0.60 -47.96
N THR A 111 -8.35 1.10 -46.85
CA THR A 111 -7.54 1.62 -45.73
C THR A 111 -8.12 1.02 -44.47
N SER A 112 -7.34 0.14 -43.85
CA SER A 112 -7.62 -0.46 -42.54
C SER A 112 -7.51 0.63 -41.47
N GLU A 113 -8.57 1.43 -41.32
CA GLU A 113 -8.74 2.26 -40.14
C GLU A 113 -9.18 1.37 -38.97
N ASP A 114 -8.32 1.31 -37.95
CA ASP A 114 -8.61 0.75 -36.63
C ASP A 114 -9.83 1.48 -36.03
N LYS A 115 -11.02 0.94 -36.25
CA LYS A 115 -12.22 1.35 -35.50
C LYS A 115 -11.94 1.06 -34.02
N PRO A 116 -12.07 2.05 -33.13
CA PRO A 116 -11.88 1.82 -31.70
C PRO A 116 -12.85 0.72 -31.23
N LEU A 117 -12.30 -0.42 -30.80
CA LEU A 117 -13.02 -1.56 -30.22
C LEU A 117 -13.55 -1.21 -28.80
N THR A 118 -14.25 -0.08 -28.68
CA THR A 118 -14.88 0.35 -27.43
C THR A 118 -15.99 -0.64 -27.06
N GLY A 119 -15.89 -1.21 -25.86
CA GLY A 119 -16.90 -2.15 -25.33
C GLY A 119 -16.60 -3.64 -25.55
N LYS A 120 -15.43 -4.00 -26.06
CA LYS A 120 -15.00 -5.39 -26.19
C LYS A 120 -13.77 -5.68 -25.32
N SER A 121 -13.81 -6.81 -24.61
CA SER A 121 -12.66 -7.36 -23.91
C SER A 121 -11.97 -8.38 -24.79
N PHE A 122 -10.63 -8.29 -24.88
CA PHE A 122 -9.88 -9.19 -25.74
C PHE A 122 -8.45 -9.42 -25.27
N ILE A 123 -7.86 -10.50 -25.78
CA ILE A 123 -6.41 -10.78 -25.73
C ILE A 123 -5.92 -10.76 -27.17
N ARG A 124 -4.97 -9.88 -27.49
CA ARG A 124 -4.36 -9.76 -28.81
C ARG A 124 -2.91 -10.20 -28.75
N PHE A 125 -2.51 -11.02 -29.70
CA PHE A 125 -1.13 -11.43 -29.92
C PHE A 125 -0.49 -10.50 -30.95
N GLU A 126 0.63 -9.86 -30.60
CA GLU A 126 1.31 -8.92 -31.48
C GLU A 126 2.79 -9.31 -31.59
N SER A 127 3.25 -9.59 -32.82
CA SER A 127 4.66 -9.86 -33.13
C SER A 127 5.31 -10.90 -32.20
N ILE A 128 4.66 -12.04 -32.02
CA ILE A 128 5.20 -13.13 -31.22
C ILE A 128 6.07 -14.03 -32.10
N PHE A 129 7.32 -14.18 -31.70
CA PHE A 129 8.32 -14.98 -32.38
C PHE A 129 8.84 -16.07 -31.45
N PHE A 130 8.99 -17.27 -31.97
CA PHE A 130 9.66 -18.38 -31.33
C PHE A 130 10.98 -18.61 -32.06
N ARG A 131 12.09 -18.66 -31.32
CA ARG A 131 13.41 -18.95 -31.87
C ARG A 131 13.93 -20.25 -31.29
N ARG A 132 14.12 -21.26 -32.15
CA ARG A 132 14.73 -22.54 -31.76
C ARG A 132 16.23 -22.52 -31.86
N THR A 133 16.89 -23.46 -31.20
CA THR A 133 18.35 -23.58 -31.24
C THR A 133 18.84 -24.09 -32.60
N LYS A 134 20.08 -23.76 -32.97
CA LYS A 134 20.71 -24.25 -34.22
C LYS A 134 20.80 -25.79 -34.28
N GLU A 135 20.98 -26.43 -33.11
CA GLU A 135 20.97 -27.87 -32.98
C GLU A 135 19.62 -28.49 -33.32
N ALA A 136 18.53 -27.88 -32.82
CA ALA A 136 17.17 -28.26 -33.17
C ALA A 136 16.91 -28.09 -34.68
N THR A 137 17.37 -26.98 -35.25
CA THR A 137 17.25 -26.68 -36.69
C THR A 137 17.97 -27.71 -37.57
N SER A 138 19.18 -28.16 -37.18
CA SER A 138 19.98 -29.09 -37.98
C SER A 138 19.37 -30.50 -38.09
N LYS A 139 18.54 -30.88 -37.11
CA LYS A 139 17.86 -32.19 -37.08
C LYS A 139 16.61 -32.27 -37.95
N GLN A 140 16.09 -31.13 -38.38
CA GLN A 140 14.83 -31.05 -39.14
C GLN A 140 15.04 -31.19 -40.65
N ASN A 141 14.03 -31.77 -41.30
CA ASN A 141 14.03 -31.99 -42.74
C ASN A 141 13.52 -30.74 -43.49
N GLU A 142 14.29 -30.25 -44.46
CA GLU A 142 13.90 -29.09 -45.30
C GLU A 142 12.62 -29.29 -46.13
N MET A 143 12.32 -30.54 -46.46
CA MET A 143 11.14 -30.90 -47.26
C MET A 143 9.83 -30.87 -46.45
N GLN A 144 9.88 -30.82 -45.12
CA GLN A 144 8.70 -30.77 -44.29
C GLN A 144 8.26 -29.32 -44.10
N GLN A 145 7.08 -28.98 -44.59
CA GLN A 145 6.50 -27.63 -44.45
C GLN A 145 6.23 -27.27 -43.00
N LYS A 146 5.89 -28.23 -42.14
CA LYS A 146 5.58 -28.01 -40.73
C LYS A 146 6.50 -28.86 -39.85
N THR A 147 7.38 -28.22 -39.11
CA THR A 147 8.32 -28.89 -38.20
C THR A 147 8.28 -28.21 -36.83
N GLY A 148 8.07 -28.99 -35.80
CA GLY A 148 7.95 -28.46 -34.43
C GLY A 148 6.70 -27.59 -34.20
N LEU A 149 5.95 -27.93 -33.18
CA LEU A 149 4.68 -27.29 -32.82
C LEU A 149 4.85 -26.53 -31.50
N VAL A 150 4.50 -25.24 -31.51
CA VAL A 150 4.31 -24.43 -30.29
C VAL A 150 2.84 -24.03 -30.19
N GLU A 151 2.24 -24.21 -29.04
CA GLU A 151 0.82 -23.94 -28.79
C GLU A 151 0.67 -22.82 -27.76
N ALA A 152 -0.13 -21.80 -28.08
CA ALA A 152 -0.62 -20.83 -27.12
C ALA A 152 -2.01 -21.25 -26.65
N ILE A 153 -2.19 -21.39 -25.34
CA ILE A 153 -3.42 -21.88 -24.73
C ILE A 153 -3.94 -20.80 -23.78
N ILE A 154 -5.14 -20.31 -24.05
CA ILE A 154 -5.88 -19.41 -23.17
C ILE A 154 -6.92 -20.23 -22.44
N VAL A 155 -6.87 -20.20 -21.10
CA VAL A 155 -7.79 -20.96 -20.25
C VAL A 155 -8.32 -20.09 -19.11
N GLN A 156 -9.58 -20.27 -18.76
CA GLN A 156 -10.14 -19.70 -17.54
C GLN A 156 -9.69 -20.53 -16.33
N VAL A 157 -9.44 -19.90 -15.18
CA VAL A 157 -8.98 -20.59 -13.97
C VAL A 157 -9.84 -21.79 -13.60
N LYS A 158 -11.16 -21.65 -13.66
CA LYS A 158 -12.13 -22.74 -13.37
C LYS A 158 -11.99 -23.95 -14.30
N ASP A 159 -11.41 -23.74 -15.49
CA ASP A 159 -11.28 -24.76 -16.55
C ASP A 159 -9.84 -25.30 -16.63
N ARG A 160 -9.00 -24.98 -15.66
CA ARG A 160 -7.59 -25.39 -15.65
C ARG A 160 -7.42 -26.90 -15.71
N ASP A 161 -8.28 -27.66 -15.04
CA ASP A 161 -8.26 -29.13 -15.02
C ASP A 161 -8.61 -29.76 -16.38
N LYS A 162 -9.07 -28.93 -17.33
CA LYS A 162 -9.32 -29.35 -18.71
C LYS A 162 -8.04 -29.41 -19.57
N ILE A 163 -6.89 -28.91 -19.04
CA ILE A 163 -5.60 -29.00 -19.70
C ILE A 163 -4.80 -30.14 -19.07
N GLY A 164 -4.19 -30.99 -19.93
CA GLY A 164 -3.44 -32.16 -19.53
C GLY A 164 -4.32 -33.40 -19.40
N GLY A 165 -3.68 -34.54 -19.14
CA GLY A 165 -4.33 -35.85 -19.06
C GLY A 165 -4.99 -36.16 -17.71
N PHE A 166 -5.12 -35.22 -16.79
CA PHE A 166 -5.70 -35.47 -15.45
C PHE A 166 -7.07 -36.15 -15.53
N PHE A 167 -7.93 -35.71 -16.45
CA PHE A 167 -9.24 -36.34 -16.70
C PHE A 167 -9.16 -37.74 -17.35
N LEU A 168 -7.96 -38.11 -17.86
CA LEU A 168 -7.66 -39.44 -18.40
C LEU A 168 -6.86 -40.30 -17.39
N GLN A 169 -6.80 -39.90 -16.13
CA GLN A 169 -5.99 -40.51 -15.05
C GLN A 169 -4.49 -40.59 -15.39
N SER A 170 -4.00 -39.61 -16.14
CA SER A 170 -2.59 -39.47 -16.53
C SER A 170 -2.03 -38.13 -16.12
N ASP A 171 -0.81 -38.11 -15.58
CA ASP A 171 -0.09 -36.85 -15.24
C ASP A 171 0.53 -36.18 -16.49
N ALA A 172 0.32 -36.77 -17.68
CA ALA A 172 0.86 -36.25 -18.93
C ALA A 172 0.15 -34.96 -19.36
N ILE A 173 0.91 -33.95 -19.71
CA ILE A 173 0.37 -32.71 -20.32
C ILE A 173 0.28 -32.88 -21.84
N CYS A 174 1.26 -33.49 -22.44
CA CYS A 174 1.35 -33.79 -23.86
C CYS A 174 0.81 -35.16 -24.19
N CYS A 175 0.15 -35.28 -25.34
CA CYS A 175 -0.37 -36.55 -25.84
C CYS A 175 0.74 -37.53 -26.14
N THR A 176 0.68 -38.68 -25.47
CA THR A 176 1.61 -39.80 -25.67
C THR A 176 1.01 -40.83 -26.66
N PRO A 177 1.83 -41.61 -27.35
CA PRO A 177 1.33 -42.65 -28.28
C PRO A 177 0.28 -43.59 -27.69
N PRO A 178 0.35 -44.04 -26.43
CA PRO A 178 -0.71 -44.85 -25.84
C PRO A 178 -2.08 -44.11 -25.79
N LEU A 179 -2.08 -42.83 -25.38
CA LEU A 179 -3.28 -42.02 -25.26
C LEU A 179 -3.87 -41.67 -26.65
N ALA A 180 -3.01 -41.55 -27.67
CA ALA A 180 -3.45 -41.30 -29.05
C ALA A 180 -4.15 -42.50 -29.66
N ASN A 181 -3.69 -43.73 -29.32
CA ASN A 181 -4.32 -44.95 -29.77
C ASN A 181 -5.75 -45.13 -29.26
N ASP A 182 -6.08 -44.54 -28.11
CA ASP A 182 -7.42 -44.50 -27.55
C ASP A 182 -8.32 -43.42 -28.23
N GLY A 183 -7.77 -42.68 -29.21
CA GLY A 183 -8.51 -41.65 -29.95
C GLY A 183 -8.77 -40.37 -29.14
N SER A 184 -8.15 -40.21 -27.97
CA SER A 184 -8.41 -39.08 -27.05
C SER A 184 -7.66 -37.82 -27.43
N CYS A 185 -6.53 -37.91 -28.15
CA CYS A 185 -5.68 -36.78 -28.52
C CYS A 185 -4.74 -37.10 -29.67
N ASN A 186 -4.09 -36.11 -30.28
CA ASN A 186 -3.08 -36.25 -31.31
C ASN A 186 -1.67 -36.24 -30.70
N VAL A 187 -0.79 -37.19 -31.13
CA VAL A 187 0.58 -37.27 -30.63
C VAL A 187 1.31 -35.94 -30.86
N GLY A 188 1.99 -35.44 -29.83
CA GLY A 188 2.79 -34.25 -29.90
C GLY A 188 2.03 -32.93 -29.68
N GLU A 189 0.71 -33.01 -29.46
CA GLU A 189 -0.12 -31.85 -29.05
C GLU A 189 -0.39 -31.85 -27.55
N VAL A 190 -0.70 -30.67 -26.99
CA VAL A 190 -1.16 -30.55 -25.60
C VAL A 190 -2.58 -31.13 -25.50
N ILE A 191 -2.83 -31.94 -24.48
CA ILE A 191 -4.14 -32.54 -24.22
C ILE A 191 -5.08 -31.44 -23.72
N ILE A 192 -6.19 -31.19 -24.42
CA ILE A 192 -7.20 -30.20 -24.04
C ILE A 192 -8.59 -30.82 -24.16
N ARG A 193 -9.36 -30.79 -23.08
CA ARG A 193 -10.78 -31.13 -23.06
C ARG A 193 -11.61 -29.87 -23.34
N GLN A 194 -12.34 -29.88 -24.43
CA GLN A 194 -13.27 -28.78 -24.78
C GLN A 194 -14.38 -28.65 -23.74
N ASP A 195 -14.78 -27.44 -23.44
CA ASP A 195 -15.93 -27.17 -22.58
C ASP A 195 -17.23 -27.40 -23.31
N PRO A 196 -18.13 -28.30 -22.84
CA PRO A 196 -19.44 -28.51 -23.47
C PRO A 196 -20.34 -27.26 -23.41
N ASP A 197 -20.22 -26.48 -22.31
CA ASP A 197 -21.04 -25.30 -22.06
C ASP A 197 -20.52 -24.06 -22.80
N ASN A 198 -19.24 -24.08 -23.20
CA ASN A 198 -18.59 -22.98 -23.91
C ASN A 198 -17.73 -23.51 -25.07
N PRO A 199 -18.34 -23.85 -26.21
CA PRO A 199 -17.64 -24.45 -27.35
C PRO A 199 -16.47 -23.58 -27.83
N GLY A 200 -15.32 -24.22 -28.07
CA GLY A 200 -14.09 -23.52 -28.47
C GLY A 200 -13.24 -22.96 -27.32
N TRP A 201 -13.56 -23.29 -26.07
CA TRP A 201 -12.75 -23.04 -24.89
C TRP A 201 -12.32 -24.35 -24.20
N PRO A 202 -11.11 -24.46 -23.66
CA PRO A 202 -9.98 -23.52 -23.74
C PRO A 202 -9.55 -23.22 -25.17
N LYS A 203 -9.08 -21.96 -25.41
CA LYS A 203 -8.69 -21.52 -26.75
C LYS A 203 -7.27 -21.96 -27.05
N ARG A 204 -7.07 -22.65 -28.20
CA ARG A 204 -5.77 -23.11 -28.69
C ARG A 204 -5.39 -22.33 -29.95
N ILE A 205 -4.13 -21.88 -30.04
CA ILE A 205 -3.53 -21.28 -31.21
C ILE A 205 -2.23 -22.02 -31.47
N GLN A 206 -2.09 -22.58 -32.68
CA GLN A 206 -0.95 -23.41 -33.07
C GLN A 206 0.00 -22.61 -33.97
N THR A 207 1.28 -22.72 -33.72
CA THR A 207 2.36 -22.12 -34.52
C THR A 207 3.37 -23.21 -34.87
N PHE A 208 3.72 -23.33 -36.13
CA PHE A 208 4.68 -24.31 -36.64
C PHE A 208 5.94 -23.59 -37.16
N PHE A 209 7.09 -24.23 -37.00
CA PHE A 209 8.28 -23.83 -37.73
C PHE A 209 8.20 -24.37 -39.17
N GLU A 210 8.68 -23.59 -40.15
CA GLU A 210 8.75 -23.99 -41.55
C GLU A 210 10.13 -24.55 -41.85
N GLY A 211 10.19 -25.79 -42.28
CA GLY A 211 11.43 -26.47 -42.68
C GLY A 211 12.57 -26.30 -41.68
N LYS A 212 13.67 -25.71 -42.08
CA LYS A 212 14.84 -25.39 -41.25
C LYS A 212 14.89 -23.95 -40.76
N ASN A 213 13.80 -23.23 -40.77
CA ASN A 213 13.82 -21.86 -40.23
C ASN A 213 14.09 -21.88 -38.74
N GLU A 214 14.99 -21.02 -38.28
CA GLU A 214 15.30 -20.86 -36.84
C GLU A 214 14.17 -20.14 -36.10
N GLU A 215 13.36 -19.33 -36.81
CA GLU A 215 12.30 -18.53 -36.23
C GLU A 215 10.94 -18.94 -36.81
N ALA A 216 9.91 -18.88 -35.94
CA ALA A 216 8.53 -19.04 -36.31
C ALA A 216 7.73 -17.85 -35.76
N GLU A 217 6.95 -17.21 -36.63
CA GLU A 217 6.10 -16.09 -36.24
C GLU A 217 4.66 -16.61 -36.02
N MET A 218 4.08 -16.22 -34.89
CA MET A 218 2.67 -16.46 -34.60
C MET A 218 1.81 -15.47 -35.37
N VAL A 219 0.75 -15.97 -35.99
CA VAL A 219 -0.23 -15.13 -36.68
C VAL A 219 -0.83 -14.12 -35.71
N ILE A 220 -0.87 -12.84 -36.10
CA ILE A 220 -1.54 -11.79 -35.34
C ILE A 220 -3.01 -12.14 -35.20
N GLN A 221 -3.44 -12.42 -33.97
CA GLN A 221 -4.81 -12.84 -33.68
C GLN A 221 -5.36 -12.11 -32.47
N THR A 222 -6.63 -11.75 -32.53
CA THR A 222 -7.39 -11.19 -31.41
C THR A 222 -8.41 -12.21 -30.94
N VAL A 223 -8.35 -12.59 -29.67
CA VAL A 223 -9.30 -13.51 -29.03
C VAL A 223 -10.25 -12.70 -28.18
N GLU A 224 -11.51 -12.62 -28.55
CA GLU A 224 -12.56 -11.95 -27.78
C GLU A 224 -12.96 -12.81 -26.58
N ILE A 225 -13.21 -12.12 -25.45
CA ILE A 225 -13.60 -12.75 -24.17
C ILE A 225 -15.12 -12.74 -24.07
N ASN A 226 -15.71 -13.92 -24.08
CA ASN A 226 -17.16 -14.14 -24.03
C ASN A 226 -17.73 -14.34 -22.62
N CYS A 227 -16.89 -14.66 -21.65
CA CYS A 227 -17.27 -14.86 -20.24
C CYS A 227 -16.34 -14.13 -19.28
N THR A 228 -16.91 -13.66 -18.16
CA THR A 228 -16.13 -12.97 -17.14
C THR A 228 -15.39 -13.97 -16.26
N GLY A 229 -14.07 -13.81 -16.13
CA GLY A 229 -13.24 -14.71 -15.33
C GLY A 229 -11.81 -14.28 -15.21
N MET A 230 -11.04 -15.07 -14.47
CA MET A 230 -9.59 -14.99 -14.46
C MET A 230 -9.05 -15.88 -15.56
N PHE A 231 -8.28 -15.31 -16.48
CA PHE A 231 -7.70 -16.00 -17.62
C PHE A 231 -6.21 -16.14 -17.46
N TYR A 232 -5.68 -17.28 -17.92
CA TYR A 232 -4.27 -17.60 -18.01
C TYR A 232 -3.90 -17.85 -19.46
N LEU A 233 -2.73 -17.36 -19.85
CA LEU A 233 -2.10 -17.65 -21.12
C LEU A 233 -0.86 -18.49 -20.87
N TYR A 234 -0.80 -19.64 -21.53
CA TYR A 234 0.35 -20.53 -21.52
C TYR A 234 0.84 -20.73 -22.94
N PHE A 235 2.16 -20.66 -23.11
CA PHE A 235 2.83 -21.15 -24.31
C PHE A 235 3.47 -22.47 -23.97
N MET A 236 3.23 -23.50 -24.77
CA MET A 236 3.69 -24.86 -24.52
C MET A 236 4.15 -25.53 -25.79
N PHE A 237 5.10 -26.44 -25.67
CA PHE A 237 5.45 -27.40 -26.71
C PHE A 237 5.79 -28.76 -26.11
N CYS A 238 5.56 -29.81 -26.90
CA CYS A 238 5.70 -31.20 -26.49
C CYS A 238 6.96 -31.85 -27.02
N ASP A 239 7.56 -31.29 -28.08
CA ASP A 239 8.71 -31.84 -28.76
C ASP A 239 10.01 -31.59 -27.95
N PRO A 240 10.71 -32.65 -27.45
CA PRO A 240 11.97 -32.52 -26.75
C PRO A 240 13.09 -31.89 -27.59
N GLU A 241 13.02 -32.00 -28.91
CA GLU A 241 14.01 -31.43 -29.82
C GLU A 241 13.96 -29.89 -29.84
N LEU A 242 12.81 -29.29 -29.48
CA LEU A 242 12.66 -27.83 -29.34
C LEU A 242 13.21 -27.30 -27.99
N LYS A 243 13.83 -28.12 -27.17
CA LYS A 243 14.45 -27.68 -25.91
C LYS A 243 15.43 -26.54 -26.18
N GLY A 244 15.30 -25.47 -25.39
CA GLY A 244 16.10 -24.26 -25.55
C GLY A 244 15.47 -23.20 -26.51
N THR A 245 14.25 -23.45 -27.01
CA THR A 245 13.47 -22.44 -27.73
C THR A 245 13.19 -21.24 -26.84
N LEU A 246 13.31 -20.05 -27.43
CA LEU A 246 13.05 -18.77 -26.77
C LEU A 246 11.80 -18.13 -27.37
N ILE A 247 11.07 -17.38 -26.52
CA ILE A 247 9.91 -16.60 -26.96
C ILE A 247 10.23 -15.09 -26.87
N SER A 248 9.81 -14.32 -27.87
CA SER A 248 9.89 -12.86 -27.90
C SER A 248 8.60 -12.31 -28.49
N GLY A 249 8.23 -11.09 -28.13
CA GLY A 249 7.04 -10.43 -28.62
C GLY A 249 6.18 -9.84 -27.53
N ARG A 250 4.92 -9.58 -27.80
CA ARG A 250 4.00 -9.01 -26.81
C ARG A 250 2.57 -9.50 -26.95
N THR A 251 1.85 -9.55 -25.84
CA THR A 251 0.41 -9.73 -25.80
C THR A 251 -0.27 -8.54 -25.15
N VAL A 252 -1.37 -8.11 -25.72
CA VAL A 252 -2.17 -6.96 -25.25
C VAL A 252 -3.49 -7.47 -24.70
N TRP A 253 -3.73 -7.17 -23.42
CA TRP A 253 -4.94 -7.55 -22.71
C TRP A 253 -5.78 -6.31 -22.46
N ARG A 254 -7.03 -6.33 -22.82
CA ARG A 254 -7.91 -5.18 -22.69
C ARG A 254 -9.27 -5.58 -22.12
N ASN A 255 -9.72 -4.84 -21.12
CA ASN A 255 -11.06 -4.89 -20.57
C ASN A 255 -12.03 -3.95 -21.32
N LEU A 256 -13.33 -4.00 -20.97
CA LEU A 256 -14.39 -3.18 -21.56
C LEU A 256 -14.10 -1.68 -21.57
N GLU A 257 -13.55 -1.18 -20.45
CA GLU A 257 -13.37 0.25 -20.20
C GLU A 257 -11.92 0.73 -20.43
N GLY A 258 -11.00 -0.21 -20.71
CA GLY A 258 -9.61 0.14 -20.94
C GLY A 258 -8.64 -1.01 -20.67
N TYR A 259 -7.38 -0.66 -20.48
CA TYR A 259 -6.29 -1.63 -20.31
C TYR A 259 -6.06 -2.01 -18.83
N LEU A 260 -6.80 -1.45 -17.88
CA LEU A 260 -6.59 -1.75 -16.47
C LEU A 260 -7.06 -3.19 -16.16
N PRO A 261 -6.19 -4.04 -15.54
CA PRO A 261 -6.56 -5.39 -15.12
C PRO A 261 -7.81 -5.40 -14.25
N GLY A 262 -8.69 -6.35 -14.46
CA GLY A 262 -9.99 -6.39 -13.76
C GLY A 262 -9.88 -6.40 -12.23
N LYS A 263 -8.79 -6.98 -11.67
CA LYS A 263 -8.53 -6.96 -10.24
C LYS A 263 -8.20 -5.55 -9.69
N MET A 264 -7.72 -4.64 -10.56
CA MET A 264 -7.31 -3.28 -10.21
C MET A 264 -8.36 -2.23 -10.62
N ALA A 265 -9.27 -2.55 -11.52
CA ALA A 265 -10.28 -1.61 -12.02
C ALA A 265 -11.09 -0.91 -10.90
N PRO A 266 -11.55 -1.59 -9.82
CA PRO A 266 -12.26 -0.93 -8.74
C PRO A 266 -11.39 0.05 -7.94
N LEU A 267 -10.05 -0.13 -7.90
CA LEU A 267 -9.14 0.76 -7.18
C LEU A 267 -9.09 2.15 -7.80
N MET A 268 -9.18 2.27 -9.12
CA MET A 268 -9.24 3.58 -9.78
C MET A 268 -10.41 4.41 -9.26
N THR A 269 -11.60 3.82 -9.23
CA THR A 269 -12.81 4.47 -8.68
C THR A 269 -12.68 4.74 -7.18
N PHE A 270 -12.12 3.80 -6.42
CA PHE A 270 -11.88 3.96 -4.99
C PHE A 270 -10.95 5.15 -4.70
N PHE A 271 -9.82 5.27 -5.39
CA PHE A 271 -8.91 6.40 -5.20
C PHE A 271 -9.52 7.74 -5.62
N GLY A 272 -10.39 7.76 -6.64
CA GLY A 272 -11.19 8.92 -6.99
C GLY A 272 -12.10 9.37 -5.84
N PHE A 273 -12.85 8.45 -5.23
CA PHE A 273 -13.68 8.75 -4.06
C PHE A 273 -12.85 9.17 -2.84
N MET A 274 -11.72 8.51 -2.58
CA MET A 274 -10.82 8.87 -1.48
C MET A 274 -10.21 10.25 -1.68
N SER A 275 -9.83 10.63 -2.91
CA SER A 275 -9.36 11.98 -3.24
C SER A 275 -10.41 13.04 -2.89
N LEU A 276 -11.68 12.80 -3.24
CA LEU A 276 -12.78 13.67 -2.88
C LEU A 276 -13.00 13.73 -1.36
N ALA A 277 -12.92 12.60 -0.67
CA ALA A 277 -13.05 12.52 0.78
C ALA A 277 -11.95 13.34 1.51
N TYR A 278 -10.70 13.23 1.06
CA TYR A 278 -9.60 14.06 1.58
C TYR A 278 -9.79 15.55 1.27
N LEU A 279 -10.32 15.89 0.08
CA LEU A 279 -10.64 17.27 -0.28
C LEU A 279 -11.68 17.85 0.67
N VAL A 280 -12.77 17.13 0.93
CA VAL A 280 -13.83 17.55 1.87
C VAL A 280 -13.27 17.68 3.28
N LEU A 281 -12.47 16.71 3.76
CA LEU A 281 -11.81 16.79 5.06
C LEU A 281 -10.89 18.02 5.13
N GLY A 282 -10.08 18.25 4.10
CA GLY A 282 -9.17 19.40 4.01
C GLY A 282 -9.91 20.73 4.02
N LEU A 283 -11.06 20.83 3.32
CA LEU A 283 -11.90 22.03 3.31
C LEU A 283 -12.50 22.31 4.69
N ILE A 284 -13.09 21.29 5.34
CA ILE A 284 -13.63 21.42 6.70
C ILE A 284 -12.52 21.84 7.67
N TRP A 285 -11.35 21.19 7.60
CA TRP A 285 -10.20 21.51 8.44
C TRP A 285 -9.70 22.94 8.21
N PHE A 286 -9.60 23.36 6.96
CA PHE A 286 -9.18 24.72 6.60
C PHE A 286 -10.16 25.78 7.13
N LEU A 287 -11.47 25.58 7.04
CA LEU A 287 -12.48 26.46 7.61
C LEU A 287 -12.30 26.61 9.12
N HIS A 288 -12.12 25.51 9.85
CA HIS A 288 -11.82 25.56 11.28
C HIS A 288 -10.49 26.24 11.57
N PHE A 289 -9.46 25.97 10.78
CA PHE A 289 -8.14 26.57 10.92
C PHE A 289 -8.19 28.11 10.76
N VAL A 290 -8.92 28.62 9.78
CA VAL A 290 -9.11 30.07 9.56
C VAL A 290 -9.96 30.68 10.65
N GLN A 291 -11.05 30.02 11.06
CA GLN A 291 -11.95 30.54 12.12
C GLN A 291 -11.23 30.70 13.46
N TYR A 292 -10.34 29.80 13.81
CA TYR A 292 -9.62 29.78 15.10
C TYR A 292 -8.12 30.05 14.95
N TRP A 293 -7.72 30.86 13.98
CA TRP A 293 -6.32 31.09 13.62
C TRP A 293 -5.44 31.62 14.77
N LYS A 294 -6.04 32.30 15.78
CA LYS A 294 -5.34 32.83 16.96
C LYS A 294 -5.02 31.75 18.01
N ASP A 295 -5.76 30.64 17.98
CA ASP A 295 -5.68 29.56 18.96
C ASP A 295 -4.98 28.31 18.40
N ILE A 296 -4.16 28.49 17.35
CA ILE A 296 -3.48 27.42 16.65
C ILE A 296 -2.26 26.95 17.44
N ILE A 297 -2.19 25.64 17.68
CA ILE A 297 -1.07 24.95 18.31
C ILE A 297 -0.19 24.31 17.20
N GLN A 298 1.11 24.10 17.47
CA GLN A 298 2.03 23.45 16.51
C GLN A 298 1.53 22.11 15.99
N LEU A 299 0.78 21.36 16.78
CA LEU A 299 0.16 20.09 16.39
C LEU A 299 -0.81 20.26 15.20
N HIS A 300 -1.53 21.36 15.11
CA HIS A 300 -2.46 21.61 13.99
C HIS A 300 -1.74 21.73 12.64
N TYR A 301 -0.53 22.29 12.60
CA TYR A 301 0.29 22.32 11.37
C TYR A 301 0.70 20.92 10.91
N HIS A 302 1.05 20.03 11.85
CA HIS A 302 1.38 18.63 11.51
C HIS A 302 0.17 17.87 10.97
N ILE A 303 -1.02 18.08 11.56
CA ILE A 303 -2.28 17.50 11.06
C ILE A 303 -2.58 18.03 9.64
N THR A 304 -2.44 19.36 9.43
CA THR A 304 -2.62 19.98 8.11
C THR A 304 -1.68 19.39 7.06
N ALA A 305 -0.41 19.16 7.43
CA ALA A 305 0.56 18.52 6.54
C ALA A 305 0.15 17.10 6.15
N VAL A 306 -0.34 16.29 7.11
CA VAL A 306 -0.82 14.93 6.82
C VAL A 306 -2.06 14.94 5.91
N ILE A 307 -2.99 15.87 6.12
CA ILE A 307 -4.16 16.04 5.23
C ILE A 307 -3.70 16.38 3.80
N GLY A 308 -2.80 17.37 3.67
CA GLY A 308 -2.25 17.78 2.37
C GLY A 308 -1.52 16.65 1.64
N LEU A 309 -0.66 15.91 2.36
CA LEU A 309 0.02 14.73 1.82
C LEU A 309 -0.98 13.65 1.38
N GLY A 310 -2.05 13.43 2.15
CA GLY A 310 -3.10 12.48 1.80
C GLY A 310 -3.89 12.88 0.55
N MET A 311 -4.18 14.17 0.38
CA MET A 311 -4.80 14.68 -0.85
C MET A 311 -3.91 14.43 -2.08
N CYS A 312 -2.62 14.77 -1.98
CA CYS A 312 -1.67 14.56 -3.07
C CYS A 312 -1.51 13.07 -3.40
N GLU A 313 -1.35 12.21 -2.39
CA GLU A 313 -1.22 10.78 -2.58
C GLU A 313 -2.43 10.16 -3.30
N MET A 314 -3.65 10.45 -2.83
CA MET A 314 -4.86 9.88 -3.44
C MET A 314 -5.06 10.38 -4.88
N ALA A 315 -4.75 11.65 -5.15
CA ALA A 315 -4.81 12.20 -6.50
C ALA A 315 -3.77 11.55 -7.43
N LEU A 316 -2.54 11.35 -6.97
CA LEU A 316 -1.49 10.70 -7.74
C LEU A 316 -1.84 9.25 -8.07
N TRP A 317 -2.37 8.48 -7.12
CA TRP A 317 -2.84 7.12 -7.38
C TRP A 317 -3.99 7.09 -8.39
N TYR A 318 -4.95 8.02 -8.27
CA TYR A 318 -6.03 8.12 -9.27
C TYR A 318 -5.48 8.39 -10.67
N PHE A 319 -4.55 9.34 -10.82
CA PHE A 319 -3.96 9.66 -12.12
C PHE A 319 -3.08 8.52 -12.65
N GLU A 320 -2.37 7.79 -11.78
CA GLU A 320 -1.59 6.61 -12.17
C GLU A 320 -2.50 5.54 -12.77
N TYR A 321 -3.58 5.17 -12.07
CA TYR A 321 -4.55 4.18 -12.57
C TYR A 321 -5.30 4.64 -13.82
N ALA A 322 -5.66 5.91 -13.90
CA ALA A 322 -6.34 6.47 -15.08
C ALA A 322 -5.43 6.48 -16.32
N ASN A 323 -4.16 6.85 -16.15
CA ASN A 323 -3.18 6.81 -17.23
C ASN A 323 -2.89 5.36 -17.64
N PHE A 324 -2.71 4.44 -16.70
CA PHE A 324 -2.55 3.03 -16.97
C PHE A 324 -3.75 2.47 -17.75
N ASN A 325 -4.97 2.84 -17.35
CA ASN A 325 -6.19 2.42 -18.04
C ASN A 325 -6.24 2.92 -19.50
N ALA A 326 -5.68 4.08 -19.78
CA ALA A 326 -5.66 4.67 -21.11
C ALA A 326 -4.56 4.10 -22.01
N THR A 327 -3.37 3.83 -21.45
CA THR A 327 -2.15 3.50 -22.22
C THR A 327 -1.81 2.01 -22.24
N GLY A 328 -2.27 1.23 -21.27
CA GLY A 328 -1.91 -0.18 -21.08
C GLY A 328 -0.55 -0.43 -20.43
N SER A 329 0.20 0.63 -20.15
CA SER A 329 1.48 0.58 -19.45
C SER A 329 1.48 1.53 -18.25
N ARG A 330 2.18 1.16 -17.18
CA ARG A 330 2.29 2.03 -16.01
C ARG A 330 3.18 3.23 -16.29
N PRO A 331 2.73 4.46 -15.99
CA PRO A 331 3.53 5.66 -16.18
C PRO A 331 4.59 5.77 -15.08
N MET A 332 5.84 5.34 -15.35
CA MET A 332 6.96 5.29 -14.41
C MET A 332 7.08 6.54 -13.53
N GLY A 333 7.01 7.74 -14.16
CA GLY A 333 7.16 9.00 -13.43
C GLY A 333 6.07 9.23 -12.40
N ILE A 334 4.80 9.02 -12.76
CA ILE A 334 3.66 9.21 -11.85
C ILE A 334 3.71 8.15 -10.74
N THR A 335 4.03 6.90 -11.07
CA THR A 335 4.10 5.79 -10.11
C THR A 335 5.18 6.06 -9.05
N ILE A 336 6.39 6.51 -9.43
CA ILE A 336 7.46 6.86 -8.48
C ILE A 336 6.98 7.98 -7.54
N TRP A 337 6.36 9.05 -8.08
CA TRP A 337 5.83 10.12 -7.24
C TRP A 337 4.72 9.63 -6.30
N ALA A 338 3.80 8.80 -6.78
CA ALA A 338 2.72 8.25 -5.96
C ALA A 338 3.28 7.41 -4.80
N VAL A 339 4.26 6.55 -5.06
CA VAL A 339 4.96 5.73 -4.06
C VAL A 339 5.67 6.62 -3.04
N THR A 340 6.44 7.62 -3.49
CA THR A 340 7.16 8.53 -2.60
C THR A 340 6.19 9.31 -1.69
N PHE A 341 5.10 9.86 -2.23
CA PHE A 341 4.10 10.54 -1.41
C PHE A 341 3.42 9.59 -0.41
N SER A 342 3.17 8.35 -0.80
CA SER A 342 2.65 7.30 0.08
C SER A 342 3.60 7.03 1.25
N ALA A 343 4.89 6.79 0.99
CA ALA A 343 5.89 6.53 2.02
C ALA A 343 6.10 7.73 2.96
N VAL A 344 6.16 8.96 2.42
CA VAL A 344 6.23 10.20 3.22
C VAL A 344 5.01 10.33 4.13
N LYS A 345 3.79 10.18 3.58
CA LYS A 345 2.56 10.26 4.36
C LYS A 345 2.50 9.20 5.45
N LYS A 346 2.84 7.93 5.14
CA LYS A 346 2.88 6.84 6.12
C LYS A 346 3.83 7.18 7.27
N THR A 347 5.04 7.65 6.95
CA THR A 347 6.04 8.05 7.93
C THR A 347 5.56 9.20 8.81
N VAL A 348 5.11 10.30 8.19
CA VAL A 348 4.65 11.49 8.92
C VAL A 348 3.43 11.17 9.79
N SER A 349 2.51 10.32 9.32
CA SER A 349 1.35 9.89 10.11
C SER A 349 1.74 9.08 11.35
N ARG A 350 2.74 8.19 11.25
CA ARG A 350 3.26 7.43 12.41
C ARG A 350 3.99 8.32 13.40
N LEU A 351 4.79 9.25 12.89
CA LEU A 351 5.46 10.26 13.72
C LEU A 351 4.44 11.15 14.43
N LEU A 352 3.36 11.57 13.74
CA LEU A 352 2.27 12.35 14.34
C LEU A 352 1.61 11.57 15.49
N LEU A 353 1.24 10.31 15.29
CA LEU A 353 0.69 9.45 16.33
C LEU A 353 1.62 9.32 17.54
N LEU A 354 2.92 9.12 17.30
CA LEU A 354 3.93 9.01 18.36
C LEU A 354 4.08 10.33 19.13
N VAL A 355 4.17 11.46 18.44
CA VAL A 355 4.31 12.79 19.03
C VAL A 355 3.07 13.16 19.85
N VAL A 356 1.88 12.88 19.31
CA VAL A 356 0.60 13.05 20.05
C VAL A 356 0.59 12.17 21.29
N SER A 357 1.00 10.91 21.21
CA SER A 357 1.01 9.97 22.35
C SER A 357 1.96 10.42 23.48
N MET A 358 3.05 11.13 23.15
CA MET A 358 3.99 11.72 24.11
C MET A 358 3.44 13.00 24.78
N GLY A 359 2.30 13.50 24.31
CA GLY A 359 1.68 14.70 24.88
C GLY A 359 2.28 16.02 24.40
N TYR A 360 2.93 16.04 23.26
CA TYR A 360 3.54 17.25 22.70
C TYR A 360 2.52 18.37 22.46
N GLY A 361 2.86 19.57 22.89
CA GLY A 361 2.02 20.76 22.76
C GLY A 361 0.85 20.84 23.74
N ILE A 362 0.56 19.77 24.51
CA ILE A 362 -0.58 19.67 25.44
C ILE A 362 -0.11 19.42 26.88
N VAL A 363 0.81 18.46 27.06
CA VAL A 363 1.36 18.04 28.35
C VAL A 363 2.80 18.49 28.51
N ARG A 364 3.54 18.59 27.40
CA ARG A 364 4.95 19.04 27.35
C ARG A 364 5.15 20.06 26.23
N PRO A 365 5.87 21.17 26.47
CA PRO A 365 6.13 22.19 25.43
C PRO A 365 7.13 21.71 24.38
N THR A 366 8.11 20.88 24.80
CA THR A 366 9.19 20.36 23.92
C THR A 366 9.45 18.89 24.14
N LEU A 367 9.92 18.20 23.09
CA LEU A 367 10.32 16.80 23.17
C LEU A 367 11.74 16.62 23.77
N GLY A 368 12.54 17.71 23.87
CA GLY A 368 13.90 17.68 24.38
C GLY A 368 14.80 16.69 23.62
N GLY A 369 15.65 15.95 24.34
CA GLY A 369 16.61 15.01 23.74
C GLY A 369 16.00 13.79 23.02
N ILE A 370 14.67 13.60 23.07
CA ILE A 370 14.00 12.48 22.40
C ILE A 370 13.75 12.79 20.91
N THR A 371 13.73 14.07 20.53
CA THR A 371 13.44 14.51 19.15
C THR A 371 14.33 13.82 18.11
N LEU A 372 15.63 13.72 18.39
CA LEU A 372 16.57 13.06 17.47
C LEU A 372 16.26 11.57 17.29
N LYS A 373 15.88 10.87 18.37
CA LYS A 373 15.51 9.44 18.29
C LYS A 373 14.26 9.22 17.48
N VAL A 374 13.25 10.10 17.63
CA VAL A 374 12.01 10.08 16.86
C VAL A 374 12.28 10.34 15.38
N LEU A 375 13.11 11.34 15.08
CA LEU A 375 13.49 11.68 13.71
C LEU A 375 14.27 10.55 13.04
N LEU A 376 15.23 9.95 13.75
CA LEU A 376 16.01 8.82 13.24
C LEU A 376 15.13 7.61 12.93
N LEU A 377 14.23 7.25 13.87
CA LEU A 377 13.28 6.16 13.64
C LEU A 377 12.39 6.44 12.42
N GLY A 378 11.91 7.69 12.27
CA GLY A 378 11.14 8.10 11.10
C GLY A 378 11.93 8.00 9.79
N ALA A 379 13.19 8.42 9.80
CA ALA A 379 14.05 8.32 8.61
C ALA A 379 14.29 6.86 8.18
N VAL A 380 14.60 5.98 9.14
CA VAL A 380 14.77 4.54 8.86
C VAL A 380 13.47 3.92 8.34
N TYR A 381 12.34 4.28 8.95
CA TYR A 381 11.03 3.81 8.50
C TYR A 381 10.71 4.28 7.07
N PHE A 382 10.99 5.55 6.77
CA PHE A 382 10.77 6.12 5.43
C PHE A 382 11.56 5.34 4.37
N VAL A 383 12.86 5.14 4.58
CA VAL A 383 13.71 4.40 3.63
C VAL A 383 13.23 2.97 3.44
N ALA A 384 12.89 2.28 4.52
CA ALA A 384 12.39 0.90 4.45
C ALA A 384 11.04 0.81 3.73
N SER A 385 10.10 1.74 4.02
CA SER A 385 8.78 1.79 3.38
C SER A 385 8.88 2.16 1.91
N GLU A 386 9.70 3.15 1.56
CA GLU A 386 9.95 3.54 0.17
C GLU A 386 10.52 2.38 -0.65
N ALA A 387 11.54 1.70 -0.12
CA ALA A 387 12.14 0.54 -0.79
C ALA A 387 11.12 -0.59 -1.03
N LEU A 388 10.29 -0.90 -0.02
CA LEU A 388 9.24 -1.92 -0.15
C LEU A 388 8.23 -1.54 -1.24
N GLU A 389 7.70 -0.32 -1.19
CA GLU A 389 6.68 0.13 -2.13
C GLU A 389 7.20 0.27 -3.56
N LEU A 390 8.45 0.74 -3.74
CA LEU A 390 9.08 0.77 -5.07
C LEU A 390 9.18 -0.63 -5.66
N VAL A 391 9.65 -1.61 -4.88
CA VAL A 391 9.74 -2.99 -5.36
C VAL A 391 8.35 -3.60 -5.61
N GLU A 392 7.36 -3.29 -4.78
CA GLU A 392 6.00 -3.83 -4.95
C GLU A 392 5.28 -3.26 -6.19
N HIS A 393 5.48 -1.99 -6.50
CA HIS A 393 4.78 -1.33 -7.61
C HIS A 393 5.55 -1.32 -8.93
N LEU A 394 6.88 -1.31 -8.88
CA LEU A 394 7.73 -1.25 -10.07
C LEU A 394 8.48 -2.56 -10.34
N GLY A 395 8.63 -3.42 -9.32
CA GLY A 395 9.35 -4.68 -9.44
C GLY A 395 8.60 -5.72 -10.26
N ASN A 396 9.36 -6.59 -10.91
CA ASN A 396 8.81 -7.76 -11.56
C ASN A 396 8.47 -8.82 -10.50
N ILE A 397 7.19 -8.93 -10.13
CA ILE A 397 6.71 -9.81 -9.04
C ILE A 397 7.09 -11.29 -9.28
N ASN A 398 7.25 -11.69 -10.54
CA ASN A 398 7.59 -13.08 -10.90
C ASN A 398 9.07 -13.42 -10.64
N ASP A 399 9.96 -12.42 -10.65
CA ASP A 399 11.40 -12.62 -10.44
C ASP A 399 11.77 -12.63 -8.95
N PHE A 400 10.92 -12.01 -8.10
CA PHE A 400 11.09 -12.08 -6.65
C PHE A 400 10.47 -13.36 -6.12
N SER A 401 11.29 -14.38 -5.91
CA SER A 401 10.88 -15.59 -5.20
C SER A 401 10.29 -15.20 -3.84
N GLY A 402 9.29 -15.94 -3.34
CA GLY A 402 8.59 -15.62 -2.11
C GLY A 402 9.50 -15.31 -0.90
N LYS A 403 10.73 -15.81 -0.89
CA LYS A 403 11.76 -15.53 0.12
C LYS A 403 12.27 -14.09 0.07
N ALA A 404 12.50 -13.53 -1.13
CA ALA A 404 12.97 -12.15 -1.29
C ALA A 404 11.90 -11.13 -0.88
N ARG A 405 10.62 -11.40 -1.17
CA ARG A 405 9.49 -10.57 -0.70
C ARG A 405 9.41 -10.54 0.82
N VAL A 406 9.52 -11.69 1.49
CA VAL A 406 9.50 -11.77 2.96
C VAL A 406 10.65 -10.95 3.57
N PHE A 407 11.85 -11.03 2.98
CA PHE A 407 13.01 -10.27 3.45
C PHE A 407 12.80 -8.74 3.38
N LEU A 408 12.02 -8.26 2.42
CA LEU A 408 11.73 -6.83 2.25
C LEU A 408 10.59 -6.35 3.16
N VAL A 409 9.57 -7.19 3.38
CA VAL A 409 8.41 -6.87 4.23
C VAL A 409 8.78 -6.90 5.72
N LEU A 410 9.66 -7.82 6.14
CA LEU A 410 10.00 -8.04 7.55
C LEU A 410 10.56 -6.79 8.26
N PRO A 411 11.51 -6.02 7.69
CA PRO A 411 12.01 -4.80 8.35
C PRO A 411 10.90 -3.77 8.61
N VAL A 412 10.01 -3.54 7.63
CA VAL A 412 8.89 -2.60 7.77
C VAL A 412 7.92 -3.06 8.87
N ALA A 413 7.58 -4.35 8.90
CA ALA A 413 6.71 -4.92 9.92
C ALA A 413 7.31 -4.82 11.33
N LEU A 414 8.64 -5.04 11.48
CA LEU A 414 9.33 -4.87 12.76
C LEU A 414 9.33 -3.39 13.21
N LEU A 415 9.56 -2.46 12.30
CA LEU A 415 9.50 -1.03 12.60
C LEU A 415 8.08 -0.60 12.98
N ASP A 416 7.04 -1.10 12.30
CA ASP A 416 5.65 -0.84 12.68
C ASP A 416 5.34 -1.36 14.10
N ALA A 417 5.80 -2.56 14.44
CA ALA A 417 5.68 -3.09 15.80
C ALA A 417 6.40 -2.21 16.83
N CYS A 418 7.61 -1.73 16.53
CA CYS A 418 8.34 -0.79 17.37
C CYS A 418 7.57 0.52 17.58
N PHE A 419 6.98 1.10 16.52
CA PHE A 419 6.13 2.29 16.63
C PHE A 419 4.93 2.05 17.54
N ILE A 420 4.20 0.95 17.32
CA ILE A 420 3.01 0.60 18.13
C ILE A 420 3.38 0.45 19.61
N LEU A 421 4.43 -0.30 19.93
CA LEU A 421 4.91 -0.48 21.30
C LEU A 421 5.33 0.84 21.94
N TRP A 422 6.05 1.69 21.21
CA TRP A 422 6.46 2.99 21.73
C TRP A 422 5.27 3.93 21.94
N ILE A 423 4.31 3.98 21.01
CA ILE A 423 3.08 4.76 21.11
C ILE A 423 2.31 4.36 22.38
N PHE A 424 2.03 3.07 22.59
CA PHE A 424 1.28 2.62 23.76
C PHE A 424 2.03 2.84 25.08
N SER A 425 3.35 2.61 25.10
CA SER A 425 4.18 2.90 26.27
C SER A 425 4.20 4.41 26.60
N SER A 426 4.28 5.27 25.59
CA SER A 426 4.24 6.72 25.78
C SER A 426 2.86 7.18 26.24
N LEU A 427 1.81 6.58 25.67
CA LEU A 427 0.42 6.91 25.99
C LEU A 427 0.06 6.53 27.42
N SER A 428 0.51 5.35 27.90
CA SER A 428 0.34 4.94 29.31
C SER A 428 1.00 5.93 30.28
N LYS A 429 2.23 6.34 30.00
CA LYS A 429 2.94 7.35 30.81
C LYS A 429 2.25 8.72 30.79
N THR A 430 1.71 9.12 29.63
CA THR A 430 0.97 10.38 29.49
C THR A 430 -0.34 10.35 30.26
N LEU A 431 -1.08 9.23 30.22
CA LEU A 431 -2.31 9.05 31.00
C LEU A 431 -2.04 9.07 32.50
N GLU A 432 -1.02 8.35 32.97
CA GLU A 432 -0.58 8.36 34.38
C GLU A 432 -0.25 9.77 34.85
N LYS A 433 0.56 10.52 34.06
CA LYS A 433 0.92 11.91 34.36
C LYS A 433 -0.31 12.83 34.43
N LEU A 434 -1.26 12.68 33.51
CA LEU A 434 -2.52 13.45 33.51
C LEU A 434 -3.44 13.09 34.70
N GLN A 435 -3.43 11.83 35.12
CA GLN A 435 -4.20 11.37 36.28
C GLN A 435 -3.63 11.95 37.58
N ILE A 436 -2.30 11.98 37.74
CA ILE A 436 -1.62 12.62 38.89
C ILE A 436 -1.93 14.11 38.95
N ARG A 437 -1.90 14.80 37.80
CA ARG A 437 -2.19 16.24 37.69
C ARG A 437 -3.70 16.59 37.78
N ARG A 438 -4.59 15.62 37.92
CA ARG A 438 -6.05 15.77 38.03
C ARG A 438 -6.72 16.60 36.90
N SER A 439 -6.10 16.69 35.74
CA SER A 439 -6.65 17.43 34.59
C SER A 439 -7.69 16.60 33.83
N MET A 440 -8.93 16.56 34.32
CA MET A 440 -10.00 15.66 33.87
C MET A 440 -10.32 15.80 32.38
N ALA A 441 -10.33 17.03 31.83
CA ALA A 441 -10.63 17.26 30.41
C ALA A 441 -9.57 16.65 29.47
N LYS A 442 -8.28 16.86 29.80
CA LYS A 442 -7.16 16.29 29.04
C LYS A 442 -7.12 14.76 29.20
N LEU A 443 -7.39 14.25 30.40
CA LEU A 443 -7.43 12.82 30.68
C LEU A 443 -8.53 12.11 29.87
N GLU A 444 -9.73 12.67 29.80
CA GLU A 444 -10.83 12.11 29.02
C GLU A 444 -10.51 12.06 27.52
N LEU A 445 -9.90 13.12 26.97
CA LEU A 445 -9.44 13.18 25.59
C LEU A 445 -8.46 12.05 25.27
N TYR A 446 -7.41 11.91 26.11
CA TYR A 446 -6.39 10.87 25.92
C TYR A 446 -6.93 9.45 26.13
N ARG A 447 -7.90 9.26 27.03
CA ARG A 447 -8.58 7.98 27.21
C ARG A 447 -9.40 7.59 25.97
N LYS A 448 -10.16 8.54 25.40
CA LYS A 448 -10.88 8.31 24.13
C LYS A 448 -9.92 7.96 22.99
N PHE A 449 -8.82 8.70 22.87
CA PHE A 449 -7.78 8.44 21.87
C PHE A 449 -7.17 7.03 22.05
N THR A 450 -6.81 6.65 23.27
CA THR A 450 -6.26 5.32 23.58
C THR A 450 -7.21 4.21 23.19
N ASN A 451 -8.48 4.32 23.54
CA ASN A 451 -9.48 3.31 23.22
C ASN A 451 -9.66 3.15 21.71
N CYS A 452 -9.75 4.27 20.97
CA CYS A 452 -9.88 4.22 19.52
C CYS A 452 -8.64 3.64 18.85
N LEU A 453 -7.45 3.98 19.36
CA LEU A 453 -6.20 3.43 18.84
C LEU A 453 -6.09 1.92 19.14
N ALA A 454 -6.48 1.47 20.34
CA ALA A 454 -6.52 0.05 20.68
C ALA A 454 -7.48 -0.72 19.77
N VAL A 455 -8.68 -0.19 19.52
CA VAL A 455 -9.65 -0.79 18.59
C VAL A 455 -9.06 -0.85 17.17
N SER A 456 -8.37 0.20 16.70
CA SER A 456 -7.77 0.20 15.37
C SER A 456 -6.66 -0.86 15.23
N VAL A 457 -5.86 -1.08 16.28
CA VAL A 457 -4.82 -2.13 16.29
C VAL A 457 -5.46 -3.52 16.28
N LEU A 458 -6.50 -3.75 17.09
CA LEU A 458 -7.24 -5.03 17.08
C LEU A 458 -7.86 -5.30 15.71
N LEU A 459 -8.46 -4.28 15.09
CA LEU A 459 -9.03 -4.38 13.74
C LEU A 459 -7.94 -4.68 12.69
N SER A 460 -6.76 -4.06 12.82
CA SER A 460 -5.60 -4.32 11.94
C SER A 460 -5.13 -5.77 12.05
N VAL A 461 -5.01 -6.31 13.28
CA VAL A 461 -4.60 -7.70 13.50
C VAL A 461 -5.63 -8.68 12.92
N ALA A 462 -6.93 -8.42 13.14
CA ALA A 462 -8.00 -9.23 12.56
C ALA A 462 -7.96 -9.20 11.02
N TRP A 463 -7.66 -8.04 10.44
CA TRP A 463 -7.56 -7.88 8.99
C TRP A 463 -6.34 -8.59 8.40
N ILE A 464 -5.19 -8.55 9.06
CA ILE A 464 -4.00 -9.34 8.66
C ILE A 464 -4.35 -10.84 8.65
N GLY A 465 -5.06 -11.32 9.66
CA GLY A 465 -5.56 -12.70 9.69
C GLY A 465 -6.46 -13.03 8.50
N TYR A 466 -7.38 -12.13 8.15
CA TYR A 466 -8.22 -12.27 6.97
C TYR A 466 -7.41 -12.27 5.66
N GLU A 467 -6.44 -11.37 5.52
CA GLU A 467 -5.56 -11.29 4.34
C GLU A 467 -4.74 -12.59 4.16
N LEU A 468 -4.17 -13.11 5.24
CA LEU A 468 -3.44 -14.38 5.21
C LEU A 468 -4.37 -15.54 4.82
N TYR A 469 -5.57 -15.59 5.40
CA TYR A 469 -6.58 -16.58 5.04
C TYR A 469 -6.99 -16.47 3.56
N PHE A 470 -7.25 -15.26 3.07
CA PHE A 470 -7.60 -15.00 1.68
C PHE A 470 -6.51 -15.49 0.72
N ASN A 471 -5.25 -15.13 0.97
CA ASN A 471 -4.11 -15.54 0.15
C ASN A 471 -3.85 -17.06 0.21
N ALA A 472 -4.10 -17.70 1.35
CA ALA A 472 -3.96 -19.15 1.50
C ALA A 472 -5.09 -19.94 0.81
N THR A 473 -6.29 -19.39 0.78
CA THR A 473 -7.49 -20.05 0.23
C THR A 473 -7.60 -19.88 -1.28
N ASP A 474 -7.08 -18.75 -1.81
CA ASP A 474 -7.18 -18.41 -3.23
C ASP A 474 -5.82 -18.26 -3.94
N PRO A 475 -5.02 -19.35 -4.05
CA PRO A 475 -3.70 -19.30 -4.71
C PRO A 475 -3.80 -19.02 -6.21
N LEU A 476 -4.96 -19.25 -6.82
CA LEU A 476 -5.21 -19.11 -8.25
C LEU A 476 -5.96 -17.82 -8.62
N SER A 477 -6.22 -16.95 -7.64
CA SER A 477 -6.94 -15.70 -7.85
C SER A 477 -8.34 -15.87 -8.44
N GLU A 478 -9.09 -16.89 -8.05
CA GLU A 478 -10.50 -17.07 -8.43
C GLU A 478 -11.37 -15.95 -7.89
N LEU A 479 -11.04 -15.45 -6.68
CA LEU A 479 -11.71 -14.34 -6.01
C LEU A 479 -11.15 -12.97 -6.40
N TRP A 480 -10.51 -12.84 -7.57
CA TRP A 480 -9.87 -11.62 -8.04
C TRP A 480 -10.75 -10.36 -7.96
N ARG A 481 -12.07 -10.51 -8.08
CA ARG A 481 -13.04 -9.41 -7.95
C ARG A 481 -13.04 -8.78 -6.55
N ARG A 482 -12.58 -9.49 -5.52
CA ARG A 482 -12.50 -9.02 -4.12
C ARG A 482 -11.09 -8.61 -3.71
N ALA A 483 -10.08 -8.91 -4.52
CA ALA A 483 -8.69 -8.64 -4.20
C ALA A 483 -8.39 -7.15 -3.93
N TRP A 484 -9.11 -6.23 -4.58
CA TRP A 484 -8.97 -4.79 -4.38
C TRP A 484 -9.36 -4.31 -2.98
N ILE A 485 -10.16 -5.09 -2.24
CA ILE A 485 -10.61 -4.74 -0.88
C ILE A 485 -9.43 -4.72 0.10
N ILE A 486 -8.40 -5.56 -0.14
CA ILE A 486 -7.24 -5.68 0.74
C ILE A 486 -6.47 -4.34 0.84
N PRO A 487 -5.95 -3.74 -0.24
CA PRO A 487 -5.29 -2.44 -0.17
C PRO A 487 -6.25 -1.29 0.18
N ALA A 488 -7.53 -1.37 -0.24
CA ALA A 488 -8.52 -0.36 0.08
C ALA A 488 -8.79 -0.24 1.59
N PHE A 489 -8.82 -1.36 2.31
CA PHE A 489 -9.01 -1.37 3.76
C PHE A 489 -7.93 -0.58 4.50
N TRP A 490 -6.65 -0.79 4.17
CA TRP A 490 -5.54 -0.09 4.81
C TRP A 490 -5.60 1.43 4.58
N THR A 491 -5.95 1.82 3.35
CA THR A 491 -6.14 3.23 3.00
C THR A 491 -7.31 3.85 3.77
N LEU A 492 -8.44 3.15 3.86
CA LEU A 492 -9.62 3.60 4.60
C LEU A 492 -9.35 3.70 6.11
N LEU A 493 -8.68 2.70 6.70
CA LEU A 493 -8.33 2.71 8.12
C LEU A 493 -7.43 3.89 8.47
N ALA A 494 -6.41 4.17 7.65
CA ALA A 494 -5.53 5.32 7.83
C ALA A 494 -6.30 6.66 7.73
N PHE A 495 -7.24 6.76 6.80
CA PHE A 495 -8.12 7.93 6.67
C PHE A 495 -9.02 8.11 7.90
N LEU A 496 -9.65 7.05 8.39
CA LEU A 496 -10.52 7.09 9.58
C LEU A 496 -9.73 7.50 10.84
N LEU A 497 -8.49 7.01 10.99
CA LEU A 497 -7.61 7.45 12.09
C LEU A 497 -7.27 8.94 11.98
N LEU A 498 -7.02 9.44 10.77
CA LEU A 498 -6.78 10.86 10.55
C LEU A 498 -8.02 11.69 10.88
N VAL A 499 -9.21 11.28 10.44
CA VAL A 499 -10.49 11.93 10.79
C VAL A 499 -10.68 11.96 12.30
N LEU A 500 -10.40 10.86 12.99
CA LEU A 500 -10.47 10.78 14.45
C LEU A 500 -9.54 11.83 15.11
N ILE A 501 -8.30 11.93 14.63
CA ILE A 501 -7.35 12.94 15.13
C ILE A 501 -7.88 14.34 14.86
N CYS A 502 -8.40 14.61 13.67
CA CYS A 502 -9.01 15.91 13.34
C CYS A 502 -10.16 16.27 14.28
N VAL A 503 -11.02 15.30 14.62
CA VAL A 503 -12.17 15.52 15.53
C VAL A 503 -11.71 15.74 16.97
N LEU A 504 -10.75 14.95 17.45
CA LEU A 504 -10.26 15.03 18.84
C LEU A 504 -9.46 16.32 19.09
N TRP A 505 -8.69 16.77 18.12
CA TRP A 505 -7.83 17.96 18.20
C TRP A 505 -8.33 19.13 17.31
N ALA A 506 -9.65 19.20 17.03
CA ALA A 506 -10.21 20.32 16.29
C ALA A 506 -9.93 21.65 17.00
N PRO A 507 -9.46 22.70 16.28
CA PRO A 507 -9.33 24.04 16.83
C PRO A 507 -10.67 24.50 17.44
N SER A 508 -10.64 25.04 18.67
CA SER A 508 -11.84 25.51 19.37
C SER A 508 -11.55 26.74 20.23
N HIS A 509 -12.58 27.49 20.60
CA HIS A 509 -12.49 28.71 21.44
C HIS A 509 -11.97 28.50 22.87
N ASN A 510 -11.67 27.28 23.27
CA ASN A 510 -11.19 26.96 24.62
C ASN A 510 -9.72 26.53 24.58
N PRO A 511 -8.77 27.47 24.37
CA PRO A 511 -7.34 27.13 24.29
C PRO A 511 -6.81 26.50 25.59
N MET A 512 -7.39 26.85 26.74
CA MET A 512 -7.04 26.24 28.04
C MET A 512 -7.33 24.74 28.12
N ARG A 513 -8.19 24.20 27.28
CA ARG A 513 -8.49 22.75 27.25
C ARG A 513 -7.31 21.94 26.72
N TYR A 514 -6.53 22.54 25.81
CA TYR A 514 -5.47 21.87 25.06
C TYR A 514 -4.09 22.51 25.21
N ALA A 515 -4.01 23.81 25.61
CA ALA A 515 -2.75 24.50 25.74
C ALA A 515 -1.95 24.04 26.98
N TYR A 516 -0.64 23.96 26.81
CA TYR A 516 0.29 23.83 27.92
C TYR A 516 0.20 25.11 28.78
N SER A 517 0.00 24.95 30.09
CA SER A 517 0.05 26.05 31.05
C SER A 517 1.40 26.02 31.78
N GLU A 518 2.15 27.09 31.70
CA GLU A 518 3.47 27.23 32.32
C GLU A 518 3.43 27.11 33.86
N GLY A 519 2.24 27.29 34.46
CA GLY A 519 2.01 27.05 35.88
C GLY A 519 2.07 25.57 36.31
N ASP A 520 1.98 24.63 35.38
CA ASP A 520 2.02 23.20 35.66
C ASP A 520 3.45 22.70 35.98
N ASP A 521 4.51 23.40 35.59
CA ASP A 521 5.92 22.99 35.85
C ASP A 521 6.45 23.49 37.19
N LEU A 522 5.92 24.57 37.75
CA LEU A 522 6.32 25.09 39.05
C LEU A 522 5.95 24.17 40.22
N GLU A 523 4.90 23.34 40.06
CA GLU A 523 4.56 22.33 41.05
C GLU A 523 5.46 21.08 41.00
N GLU A 524 6.06 20.76 39.82
CA GLU A 524 6.94 19.59 39.66
C GLU A 524 8.35 19.87 40.25
N GLU A 525 8.85 21.12 40.18
CA GLU A 525 10.09 21.54 40.84
C GLU A 525 9.93 21.67 42.37
N GLY A 526 8.76 22.06 42.86
CA GLY A 526 8.46 22.15 44.28
C GLY A 526 8.41 20.78 44.98
N ILE A 527 8.01 19.72 44.29
CA ILE A 527 7.93 18.36 44.87
C ILE A 527 9.28 17.65 44.88
N THR A 528 10.19 17.99 43.96
CA THR A 528 11.53 17.40 43.92
C THR A 528 12.52 18.01 44.94
N LEU A 529 12.27 19.22 45.42
CA LEU A 529 13.11 19.88 46.44
C LEU A 529 12.82 19.43 47.89
N THR A 530 11.68 18.82 48.17
CA THR A 530 11.30 18.32 49.49
C THR A 530 11.76 16.89 49.79
N GLY A 531 12.39 16.20 48.83
CA GLY A 531 12.82 14.79 48.94
C GLY A 531 14.28 14.54 49.31
N SER A 532 15.11 15.57 49.46
CA SER A 532 16.54 15.41 49.82
C SER A 532 16.82 15.95 51.21
N GLY A 533 16.63 15.09 52.19
CA GLY A 533 17.03 15.38 53.55
C GLY A 533 18.54 15.46 53.71
N ILE A 534 19.07 16.61 54.00
CA ILE A 534 20.44 16.78 54.54
C ILE A 534 20.32 17.22 55.98
N LYS A 535 20.77 16.33 56.87
CA LYS A 535 21.15 16.65 58.24
C LYS A 535 22.43 17.48 58.22
N VAL A 536 22.41 18.73 58.70
CA VAL A 536 23.57 19.34 59.32
C VAL A 536 23.09 20.26 60.45
N ALA A 537 23.66 20.02 61.61
CA ALA A 537 23.54 20.80 62.84
C ALA A 537 24.30 22.14 62.73
N GLY A 538 23.84 23.17 63.43
CA GLY A 538 24.64 24.37 63.70
C GLY A 538 23.81 25.61 63.97
N ASP A 539 23.48 25.79 65.23
CA ASP A 539 23.37 26.99 66.05
C ASP A 539 23.65 28.36 65.39
N LEU A 540 22.69 29.29 65.45
CA LEU A 540 22.90 30.59 66.06
C LEU A 540 21.59 31.45 66.08
N SER A 541 21.31 31.94 67.28
CA SER A 541 20.35 32.91 67.73
C SER A 541 20.31 34.21 66.92
N THR A 542 19.14 34.77 66.61
CA THR A 542 18.76 36.16 66.95
C THR A 542 17.25 36.41 66.84
N LYS A 543 16.79 37.03 67.90
CA LYS A 543 15.48 37.61 68.20
C LYS A 543 14.89 38.55 67.13
N VAL A 544 13.57 38.67 67.21
CA VAL A 544 12.68 39.87 67.24
C VAL A 544 11.48 39.58 66.37
N GLU A 545 10.29 39.65 66.70
CA GLU A 545 9.34 40.29 67.58
C GLU A 545 7.92 39.96 67.13
N ARG A 546 7.12 39.70 68.09
CA ARG A 546 5.72 39.25 68.12
C ARG A 546 4.79 40.45 67.79
N LYS A 547 3.71 40.21 67.00
CA LYS A 547 2.47 40.95 67.14
C LYS A 547 1.27 40.03 66.97
N GLU A 548 0.68 39.71 68.12
CA GLU A 548 -0.63 39.08 68.24
C GLU A 548 -1.75 40.01 67.82
N ARG A 549 -2.80 39.44 67.23
CA ARG A 549 -4.16 39.94 67.49
C ARG A 549 -5.15 38.81 67.58
N LYS A 550 -5.86 38.82 68.69
CA LYS A 550 -6.81 37.86 69.26
C LYS A 550 -8.14 37.72 68.52
N VAL A 551 -8.67 36.55 68.58
CA VAL A 551 -10.00 35.87 68.74
C VAL A 551 -11.17 36.72 69.31
N PRO A 552 -12.50 36.38 69.07
CA PRO A 552 -13.20 35.39 69.95
C PRO A 552 -14.15 34.44 69.15
N ILE A 553 -14.22 33.22 69.52
CA ILE A 553 -15.03 32.26 70.35
C ILE A 553 -16.52 32.60 70.53
N ALA A 554 -17.37 31.64 70.12
CA ALA A 554 -18.60 31.12 70.75
C ALA A 554 -18.94 29.80 70.06
N THR A 555 -18.82 28.61 70.69
CA THR A 555 -19.74 27.83 71.53
C THR A 555 -21.20 27.86 71.02
N ASP A 556 -21.88 26.76 70.76
CA ASP A 556 -22.19 25.60 71.57
C ASP A 556 -23.10 24.59 70.85
N HIS A 557 -23.12 23.36 71.43
CA HIS A 557 -24.13 22.32 71.55
C HIS A 557 -24.28 21.30 70.39
N VAL A 558 -23.86 20.04 70.55
CA VAL A 558 -24.22 18.91 71.46
C VAL A 558 -25.46 18.12 70.99
N PHE A 559 -25.26 16.76 71.00
CA PHE A 559 -26.20 15.61 70.91
C PHE A 559 -26.73 15.25 69.51
N GLY A 560 -26.82 13.97 69.11
CA GLY A 560 -26.66 12.67 69.76
C GLY A 560 -26.94 11.54 68.79
N LEU A 561 -26.33 10.44 69.08
CA LEU A 561 -26.74 9.03 69.06
C LEU A 561 -27.90 8.52 68.17
N GLY A 562 -27.61 7.38 67.57
CA GLY A 562 -28.52 6.29 67.17
C GLY A 562 -28.00 5.62 65.89
N GLU A 563 -27.25 4.51 65.91
CA GLU A 563 -27.62 3.08 66.02
C GLU A 563 -28.88 2.80 65.21
N ASP A 564 -28.84 1.94 64.23
CA ASP A 564 -28.88 0.50 64.15
C ASP A 564 -29.15 0.06 62.68
N LEU A 565 -28.39 -0.93 62.21
CA LEU A 565 -28.73 -2.31 61.86
C LEU A 565 -29.73 -2.62 60.73
N GLU A 566 -29.24 -3.58 59.98
CA GLU A 566 -29.86 -4.73 59.26
C GLU A 566 -30.25 -4.52 57.82
N GLU A 567 -29.57 -5.25 56.95
CA GLU A 567 -29.82 -6.61 56.41
C GLU A 567 -31.15 -6.70 55.65
N ASP A 568 -31.13 -7.01 54.39
CA ASP A 568 -31.44 -8.30 53.81
C ASP A 568 -31.56 -8.25 52.26
N LYS A 569 -30.84 -9.14 51.62
CA LYS A 569 -31.12 -10.14 50.60
C LYS A 569 -32.30 -9.97 49.62
N ARG A 570 -31.94 -10.39 48.40
CA ARG A 570 -32.74 -11.08 47.34
C ARG A 570 -33.55 -10.11 46.43
N GLU A 571 -33.41 -10.23 45.14
CA GLU A 571 -33.38 -11.34 44.17
C GLU A 571 -32.41 -11.05 43.01
#